data_4e13880bbbcedc92acefcca58e4c1da0
#
_entry.id   4e13880bbbcedc92acefcca58e4c1da0
#
_cell.length_a   1.000
_cell.length_b   1.000
_cell.length_c   1.000
_cell.angle_alpha   90.00
_cell.angle_beta   90.00
_cell.angle_gamma   90.00
#
_symmetry.space_group_name_H-M   'P 1'
#
loop_
_entity.id
_entity.type
_entity.pdbx_description
1 polymer ?
#
loop_
_entity_poly.entity_id
_entity_poly.type
_entity_poly.pdbx_seq_one_letter_code
_entity_poly.pdbx_strand_id
1 'polypeptide(L)'
;SLISLGFKLYLVDFSIPVNSDNLDYTLNAIAHTNGDFSQSSHRGMGWSLFVSIFFGFIDSENFIDYSNTIRSLSIGVATFSIPMMYLVGRKFFDARYSLLLSSLFAFEPHLNYNSGFGLSEPLFHLAIIGSFYFISNKNTRFVIISLFLAGIAYWIRINGVFVFIVITVIYFITLRRSPNLFRNYGLGVVLFLLVISPVLLERNEEFG
;
A
#
# COMPACT_ATOMS: atom_id res chain seq x y z
N SER A 1 17.11 -7.42 2.12
CA SER A 1 16.06 -7.43 1.06
C SER A 1 16.31 -8.48 -0.02
N LEU A 2 17.51 -8.60 -0.60
CA LEU A 2 17.79 -9.59 -1.67
C LEU A 2 17.54 -11.04 -1.25
N ILE A 3 17.95 -11.44 -0.05
CA ILE A 3 17.69 -12.79 0.50
C ILE A 3 16.18 -13.04 0.60
N SER A 4 15.42 -12.06 1.10
CA SER A 4 13.97 -12.17 1.18
C SER A 4 13.29 -12.22 -0.20
N LEU A 5 13.83 -11.50 -1.20
CA LEU A 5 13.36 -11.60 -2.58
C LEU A 5 13.56 -13.01 -3.12
N GLY A 6 14.77 -13.56 -3.00
CA GLY A 6 15.06 -14.93 -3.44
C GLY A 6 14.16 -15.96 -2.75
N PHE A 7 13.91 -15.79 -1.43
CA PHE A 7 13.02 -16.66 -0.68
C PHE A 7 11.57 -16.59 -1.20
N LYS A 8 11.02 -15.38 -1.46
CA LYS A 8 9.68 -15.19 -2.00
C LYS A 8 9.54 -15.80 -3.39
N LEU A 9 10.51 -15.59 -4.27
CA LEU A 9 10.51 -16.17 -5.62
C LEU A 9 10.58 -17.69 -5.61
N TYR A 10 11.32 -18.27 -4.65
CA TYR A 10 11.41 -19.73 -4.49
C TYR A 10 10.09 -20.36 -4.03
N LEU A 11 9.29 -19.66 -3.21
CA LEU A 11 8.03 -20.17 -2.67
C LEU A 11 6.86 -20.09 -3.66
N VAL A 12 6.98 -19.35 -4.75
CA VAL A 12 5.88 -19.12 -5.70
C VAL A 12 6.00 -20.03 -6.91
N ASP A 13 4.93 -20.75 -7.19
CA ASP A 13 4.78 -21.48 -8.46
C ASP A 13 4.14 -20.57 -9.51
N PHE A 14 4.94 -20.09 -10.44
CA PHE A 14 4.49 -19.22 -11.54
C PHE A 14 3.82 -19.96 -12.68
N SER A 15 3.78 -21.29 -12.67
CA SER A 15 3.07 -22.10 -13.68
C SER A 15 1.56 -22.17 -13.43
N ILE A 16 1.12 -21.85 -12.20
CA ILE A 16 -0.27 -21.91 -11.78
C ILE A 16 -0.88 -20.50 -11.82
N PRO A 17 -2.01 -20.29 -12.51
CA PRO A 17 -2.66 -18.98 -12.53
C PRO A 17 -3.17 -18.58 -11.13
N VAL A 18 -3.35 -17.28 -10.92
CA VAL A 18 -3.96 -16.76 -9.70
C VAL A 18 -5.42 -17.22 -9.57
N ASN A 19 -5.87 -17.37 -8.33
CA ASN A 19 -7.24 -17.79 -8.01
C ASN A 19 -7.81 -16.94 -6.86
N SER A 20 -9.09 -17.13 -6.55
CA SER A 20 -9.77 -16.44 -5.44
C SER A 20 -9.66 -14.91 -5.56
N ASP A 21 -9.31 -14.24 -4.46
CA ASP A 21 -9.23 -12.77 -4.32
C ASP A 21 -8.33 -12.12 -5.37
N ASN A 22 -7.32 -12.83 -5.78
CA ASN A 22 -6.33 -12.41 -6.74
C ASN A 22 -6.86 -12.38 -8.16
N LEU A 23 -7.79 -13.30 -8.48
CA LEU A 23 -8.47 -13.31 -9.75
C LEU A 23 -9.29 -12.02 -9.93
N ASP A 24 -10.03 -11.62 -8.89
CA ASP A 24 -10.81 -10.36 -8.91
C ASP A 24 -9.91 -9.14 -9.14
N TYR A 25 -8.79 -9.06 -8.43
CA TYR A 25 -7.84 -7.95 -8.65
C TYR A 25 -7.25 -7.95 -10.05
N THR A 26 -6.96 -9.12 -10.61
CA THR A 26 -6.40 -9.25 -11.96
C THR A 26 -7.42 -8.85 -13.02
N LEU A 27 -8.66 -9.33 -12.92
CA LEU A 27 -9.73 -8.97 -13.84
C LEU A 27 -10.05 -7.48 -13.80
N ASN A 28 -10.17 -6.90 -12.60
CA ASN A 28 -10.37 -5.47 -12.44
C ASN A 28 -9.20 -4.66 -13.00
N ALA A 29 -7.95 -5.12 -12.83
CA ALA A 29 -6.80 -4.43 -13.41
C ALA A 29 -6.81 -4.48 -14.95
N ILE A 30 -7.23 -5.59 -15.56
CA ILE A 30 -7.43 -5.69 -17.01
C ILE A 30 -8.54 -4.74 -17.47
N ALA A 31 -9.67 -4.67 -16.76
CA ALA A 31 -10.76 -3.74 -17.07
C ALA A 31 -10.28 -2.29 -17.00
N HIS A 32 -9.59 -1.91 -15.94
CA HIS A 32 -9.00 -0.56 -15.78
C HIS A 32 -8.00 -0.21 -16.88
N THR A 33 -7.22 -1.18 -17.36
CA THR A 33 -6.28 -0.98 -18.49
C THR A 33 -7.02 -0.62 -19.77
N ASN A 34 -8.23 -1.16 -19.94
CA ASN A 34 -9.12 -0.88 -21.08
C ASN A 34 -10.02 0.36 -20.86
N GLY A 35 -9.83 1.09 -19.76
CA GLY A 35 -10.62 2.27 -19.42
C GLY A 35 -12.00 1.98 -18.85
N ASP A 36 -12.29 0.73 -18.50
CA ASP A 36 -13.53 0.32 -17.83
C ASP A 36 -13.33 0.34 -16.31
N PHE A 37 -13.97 1.30 -15.65
CA PHE A 37 -13.97 1.49 -14.20
C PHE A 37 -15.33 1.12 -13.57
N SER A 38 -16.25 0.55 -14.35
CA SER A 38 -17.60 0.20 -13.89
C SER A 38 -17.64 -1.04 -13.00
N GLN A 39 -16.60 -1.85 -13.01
CA GLN A 39 -16.51 -3.02 -12.14
C GLN A 39 -16.04 -2.60 -10.74
N SER A 40 -17.00 -2.29 -9.89
CA SER A 40 -16.73 -2.04 -8.49
C SER A 40 -16.36 -3.36 -7.80
N SER A 41 -15.15 -3.41 -7.29
CA SER A 41 -14.77 -4.45 -6.36
C SER A 41 -15.29 -4.06 -4.97
N HIS A 42 -15.98 -4.97 -4.26
CA HIS A 42 -16.25 -4.82 -2.82
C HIS A 42 -14.95 -4.60 -2.01
N ARG A 43 -13.82 -4.73 -2.64
CA ARG A 43 -12.45 -4.50 -2.18
C ARG A 43 -11.95 -3.17 -2.73
N GLY A 44 -11.03 -2.53 -2.05
CA GLY A 44 -10.48 -1.26 -2.52
C GLY A 44 -9.88 -1.34 -3.93
N MET A 45 -10.13 -0.34 -4.76
CA MET A 45 -9.67 -0.25 -6.16
C MET A 45 -8.14 0.00 -6.28
N GLY A 46 -7.50 0.48 -5.22
CA GLY A 46 -6.14 1.00 -5.29
C GLY A 46 -5.09 -0.01 -5.75
N TRP A 47 -5.26 -1.30 -5.42
CA TRP A 47 -4.35 -2.34 -5.88
C TRP A 47 -4.53 -2.63 -7.39
N SER A 48 -5.75 -2.84 -7.84
CA SER A 48 -6.05 -3.08 -9.25
C SER A 48 -5.65 -1.89 -10.12
N LEU A 49 -5.88 -0.66 -9.65
CA LEU A 49 -5.47 0.54 -10.35
C LEU A 49 -3.94 0.67 -10.44
N PHE A 50 -3.20 0.34 -9.38
CA PHE A 50 -1.75 0.31 -9.42
C PHE A 50 -1.22 -0.73 -10.40
N VAL A 51 -1.81 -1.93 -10.41
CA VAL A 51 -1.42 -3.04 -11.31
C VAL A 51 -1.76 -2.72 -12.76
N SER A 52 -2.89 -2.06 -13.04
CA SER A 52 -3.33 -1.73 -14.41
C SER A 52 -2.30 -0.90 -15.18
N ILE A 53 -1.53 -0.05 -14.49
CA ILE A 53 -0.44 0.73 -15.10
C ILE A 53 0.58 -0.20 -15.77
N PHE A 54 0.88 -1.34 -15.15
CA PHE A 54 1.84 -2.31 -15.67
C PHE A 54 1.22 -3.24 -16.70
N PHE A 55 -0.07 -3.53 -16.58
CA PHE A 55 -0.80 -4.35 -17.55
C PHE A 55 -0.89 -3.68 -18.92
N GLY A 56 -0.91 -2.35 -18.98
CA GLY A 56 -0.84 -1.60 -20.24
C GLY A 56 0.44 -1.84 -21.07
N PHE A 57 1.46 -2.46 -20.48
CA PHE A 57 2.69 -2.86 -21.18
C PHE A 57 2.72 -4.35 -21.56
N ILE A 58 1.67 -5.11 -21.24
CA ILE A 58 1.57 -6.54 -21.55
C ILE A 58 0.74 -6.69 -22.83
N ASP A 59 1.38 -7.20 -23.88
CA ASP A 59 0.73 -7.57 -25.12
C ASP A 59 0.67 -9.11 -25.19
N SER A 60 -0.26 -9.72 -24.44
CA SER A 60 -0.41 -11.18 -24.35
C SER A 60 -1.87 -11.55 -24.22
N GLU A 61 -2.28 -12.62 -24.93
CA GLU A 61 -3.60 -13.25 -24.77
C GLU A 61 -3.62 -14.29 -23.63
N ASN A 62 -2.45 -14.58 -23.04
CA ASN A 62 -2.34 -15.60 -22.00
C ASN A 62 -2.56 -14.99 -20.61
N PHE A 63 -3.60 -15.45 -19.92
CA PHE A 63 -3.93 -15.01 -18.56
C PHE A 63 -2.79 -15.28 -17.55
N ILE A 64 -1.92 -16.26 -17.79
CA ILE A 64 -0.76 -16.54 -16.91
C ILE A 64 0.21 -15.35 -16.84
N ASP A 65 0.36 -14.59 -17.92
CA ASP A 65 1.28 -13.44 -17.95
C ASP A 65 0.79 -12.32 -17.04
N TYR A 66 -0.52 -12.06 -17.03
CA TYR A 66 -1.16 -11.13 -16.07
C TYR A 66 -1.03 -11.62 -14.63
N SER A 67 -1.28 -12.93 -14.41
CA SER A 67 -1.12 -13.58 -13.11
C SER A 67 0.31 -13.45 -12.56
N ASN A 68 1.29 -13.68 -13.41
CA ASN A 68 2.70 -13.59 -13.03
C ASN A 68 3.14 -12.14 -12.78
N THR A 69 2.60 -11.19 -13.54
CA THR A 69 2.87 -9.77 -13.35
C THR A 69 2.34 -9.27 -12.02
N ILE A 70 1.08 -9.57 -11.66
CA ILE A 70 0.52 -9.12 -10.36
C ILE A 70 1.28 -9.73 -9.17
N ARG A 71 1.70 -11.01 -9.26
CA ARG A 71 2.57 -11.65 -8.25
C ARG A 71 3.92 -10.97 -8.15
N SER A 72 4.57 -10.73 -9.29
CA SER A 72 5.88 -10.09 -9.34
C SER A 72 5.85 -8.68 -8.76
N LEU A 73 4.81 -7.89 -9.05
CA LEU A 73 4.59 -6.57 -8.48
C LEU A 73 4.40 -6.65 -6.96
N SER A 74 3.56 -7.57 -6.48
CA SER A 74 3.30 -7.77 -5.06
C SER A 74 4.58 -8.15 -4.30
N ILE A 75 5.37 -9.08 -4.84
CA ILE A 75 6.69 -9.48 -4.30
C ILE A 75 7.66 -8.30 -4.31
N GLY A 76 7.70 -7.53 -5.40
CA GLY A 76 8.54 -6.33 -5.52
C GLY A 76 8.22 -5.29 -4.44
N VAL A 77 6.94 -4.97 -4.27
CA VAL A 77 6.45 -4.03 -3.25
C VAL A 77 6.75 -4.53 -1.84
N ALA A 78 6.50 -5.82 -1.56
CA ALA A 78 6.84 -6.44 -0.27
C ALA A 78 8.33 -6.36 0.04
N THR A 79 9.18 -6.61 -0.97
CA THR A 79 10.63 -6.52 -0.83
C THR A 79 11.10 -5.08 -0.60
N PHE A 80 10.50 -4.11 -1.28
CA PHE A 80 10.79 -2.69 -1.09
C PHE A 80 10.33 -2.18 0.29
N SER A 81 9.30 -2.77 0.87
CA SER A 81 8.83 -2.41 2.22
C SER A 81 9.87 -2.73 3.32
N ILE A 82 10.79 -3.69 3.09
CA ILE A 82 11.79 -4.10 4.09
C ILE A 82 12.78 -2.96 4.42
N PRO A 83 13.48 -2.32 3.45
CA PRO A 83 14.32 -1.17 3.75
C PRO A 83 13.52 0.00 4.31
N MET A 84 12.28 0.22 3.90
CA MET A 84 11.42 1.24 4.48
C MET A 84 11.13 0.96 5.96
N MET A 85 10.87 -0.30 6.32
CA MET A 85 10.69 -0.73 7.72
C MET A 85 11.96 -0.51 8.55
N TYR A 86 13.14 -0.77 7.98
CA TYR A 86 14.41 -0.43 8.62
C TYR A 86 14.51 1.08 8.89
N LEU A 87 14.18 1.93 7.92
CA LEU A 87 14.22 3.38 8.08
C LEU A 87 13.24 3.89 9.16
N VAL A 88 12.05 3.29 9.26
CA VAL A 88 11.12 3.57 10.37
C VAL A 88 11.74 3.13 11.70
N GLY A 89 12.27 1.91 11.77
CA GLY A 89 12.94 1.40 12.96
C GLY A 89 14.06 2.33 13.45
N ARG A 90 14.83 2.91 12.53
CA ARG A 90 15.91 3.88 12.84
C ARG A 90 15.43 5.20 13.50
N LYS A 91 14.14 5.47 13.47
CA LYS A 91 13.55 6.63 14.18
C LYS A 91 13.41 6.36 15.69
N PHE A 92 13.34 5.09 16.10
CA PHE A 92 13.04 4.66 17.47
C PHE A 92 14.16 3.83 18.10
N PHE A 93 14.96 3.14 17.30
CA PHE A 93 15.96 2.18 17.73
C PHE A 93 17.33 2.45 17.11
N ASP A 94 18.36 1.85 17.67
CA ASP A 94 19.69 1.81 17.05
C ASP A 94 19.71 0.90 15.79
N ALA A 95 20.86 0.83 15.12
CA ALA A 95 21.00 0.10 13.87
C ALA A 95 20.74 -1.41 14.05
N ARG A 96 21.15 -2.01 15.17
CA ARG A 96 21.04 -3.45 15.43
C ARG A 96 19.59 -3.87 15.60
N TYR A 97 18.84 -3.16 16.45
CA TYR A 97 17.42 -3.46 16.66
C TYR A 97 16.56 -3.11 15.45
N SER A 98 16.94 -2.08 14.69
CA SER A 98 16.25 -1.77 13.42
C SER A 98 16.48 -2.85 12.36
N LEU A 99 17.68 -3.45 12.30
CA LEU A 99 17.95 -4.61 11.45
C LEU A 99 17.16 -5.83 11.90
N LEU A 100 17.08 -6.10 13.19
CA LEU A 100 16.27 -7.20 13.73
C LEU A 100 14.79 -7.01 13.35
N LEU A 101 14.24 -5.81 13.58
CA LEU A 101 12.86 -5.47 13.21
C LEU A 101 12.58 -5.70 11.73
N SER A 102 13.44 -5.18 10.85
CA SER A 102 13.26 -5.36 9.40
C SER A 102 13.48 -6.80 8.95
N SER A 103 14.31 -7.58 9.66
CA SER A 103 14.50 -9.00 9.39
C SER A 103 13.27 -9.82 9.78
N LEU A 104 12.68 -9.56 10.95
CA LEU A 104 11.42 -10.19 11.36
C LEU A 104 10.30 -9.88 10.37
N PHE A 105 10.20 -8.62 9.93
CA PHE A 105 9.23 -8.21 8.90
C PHE A 105 9.49 -8.91 7.56
N ALA A 106 10.77 -9.08 7.15
CA ALA A 106 11.14 -9.71 5.89
C ALA A 106 10.75 -11.19 5.78
N PHE A 107 10.74 -11.90 6.92
CA PHE A 107 10.47 -13.34 6.99
C PHE A 107 9.14 -13.67 7.66
N GLU A 108 8.28 -12.67 7.89
CA GLU A 108 6.95 -12.91 8.42
C GLU A 108 6.14 -13.78 7.45
N PRO A 109 5.62 -14.97 7.89
CA PRO A 109 5.04 -15.94 6.98
C PRO A 109 3.82 -15.43 6.21
N HIS A 110 2.93 -14.68 6.88
CA HIS A 110 1.69 -14.19 6.26
C HIS A 110 1.97 -13.13 5.20
N LEU A 111 2.95 -12.23 5.44
CA LEU A 111 3.37 -11.24 4.44
C LEU A 111 4.00 -11.91 3.21
N ASN A 112 4.80 -12.97 3.43
CA ASN A 112 5.41 -13.72 2.34
C ASN A 112 4.35 -14.47 1.53
N TYR A 113 3.40 -15.12 2.21
CA TYR A 113 2.26 -15.78 1.57
C TYR A 113 1.46 -14.79 0.72
N ASN A 114 1.00 -13.68 1.28
CA ASN A 114 0.19 -12.68 0.59
C ASN A 114 0.92 -12.07 -0.61
N SER A 115 2.22 -11.83 -0.49
CA SER A 115 3.00 -11.32 -1.62
C SER A 115 3.12 -12.33 -2.76
N GLY A 116 3.32 -13.61 -2.44
CA GLY A 116 3.38 -14.70 -3.43
C GLY A 116 2.06 -14.94 -4.14
N PHE A 117 0.95 -14.64 -3.51
CA PHE A 117 -0.38 -14.68 -4.13
C PHE A 117 -0.73 -13.43 -4.93
N GLY A 118 0.09 -12.36 -4.92
CA GLY A 118 -0.17 -11.10 -5.63
C GLY A 118 -1.28 -10.26 -5.00
N LEU A 119 -1.52 -10.39 -3.69
CA LEU A 119 -2.56 -9.66 -2.95
C LEU A 119 -2.18 -8.19 -2.71
N SER A 120 -3.15 -7.40 -2.27
CA SER A 120 -3.03 -5.95 -2.04
C SER A 120 -2.26 -5.58 -0.75
N GLU A 121 -2.10 -6.53 0.18
CA GLU A 121 -1.49 -6.32 1.49
C GLU A 121 -0.09 -5.70 1.43
N PRO A 122 0.82 -6.12 0.54
CA PRO A 122 2.15 -5.50 0.47
C PRO A 122 2.10 -4.00 0.18
N LEU A 123 1.25 -3.55 -0.75
CA LEU A 123 1.11 -2.13 -1.06
C LEU A 123 0.45 -1.37 0.10
N PHE A 124 -0.53 -1.98 0.76
CA PHE A 124 -1.15 -1.43 1.96
C PHE A 124 -0.13 -1.23 3.09
N HIS A 125 0.71 -2.24 3.36
CA HIS A 125 1.77 -2.14 4.36
C HIS A 125 2.81 -1.07 4.00
N LEU A 126 3.19 -0.97 2.72
CA LEU A 126 4.11 0.08 2.27
C LEU A 126 3.54 1.48 2.52
N ALA A 127 2.26 1.70 2.24
CA ALA A 127 1.58 2.97 2.51
C ALA A 127 1.54 3.29 4.01
N ILE A 128 1.26 2.30 4.87
CA ILE A 128 1.31 2.44 6.33
C ILE A 128 2.73 2.80 6.79
N ILE A 129 3.74 2.02 6.40
CA ILE A 129 5.15 2.23 6.79
C ILE A 129 5.61 3.62 6.35
N GLY A 130 5.26 4.03 5.12
CA GLY A 130 5.53 5.37 4.60
C GLY A 130 4.87 6.47 5.44
N SER A 131 3.59 6.31 5.79
CA SER A 131 2.87 7.25 6.67
C SER A 131 3.58 7.42 8.01
N PHE A 132 3.98 6.31 8.64
CA PHE A 132 4.72 6.32 9.91
C PHE A 132 6.11 6.93 9.79
N TYR A 133 6.81 6.67 8.68
CA TYR A 133 8.11 7.28 8.42
C TYR A 133 8.04 8.81 8.38
N PHE A 134 7.06 9.35 7.67
CA PHE A 134 6.91 10.80 7.53
C PHE A 134 6.41 11.46 8.80
N ILE A 135 5.41 10.90 9.51
CA ILE A 135 4.90 11.49 10.76
C ILE A 135 5.94 11.48 11.88
N SER A 136 6.88 10.52 11.86
CA SER A 136 7.97 10.45 12.85
C SER A 136 9.04 11.54 12.68
N ASN A 137 8.93 12.38 11.65
CA ASN A 137 9.79 13.55 11.51
C ASN A 137 9.27 14.71 12.36
N LYS A 138 10.19 15.48 12.95
CA LYS A 138 9.86 16.63 13.80
C LYS A 138 9.32 17.85 13.05
N ASN A 139 9.22 17.79 11.71
CA ASN A 139 8.73 18.88 10.89
C ASN A 139 7.24 18.69 10.58
N THR A 140 6.42 19.66 10.97
CA THR A 140 4.96 19.63 10.78
C THR A 140 4.50 19.48 9.33
N ARG A 141 5.33 19.87 8.35
CA ARG A 141 4.99 19.74 6.92
C ARG A 141 4.89 18.27 6.47
N PHE A 142 5.61 17.38 7.13
CA PHE A 142 5.56 15.95 6.77
C PHE A 142 4.23 15.28 7.12
N VAL A 143 3.37 15.91 7.94
CA VAL A 143 2.01 15.41 8.16
C VAL A 143 1.20 15.39 6.85
N ILE A 144 1.45 16.33 5.94
CA ILE A 144 0.77 16.40 4.64
C ILE A 144 1.04 15.12 3.84
N ILE A 145 2.31 14.71 3.75
CA ILE A 145 2.71 13.48 3.04
C ILE A 145 2.19 12.25 3.79
N SER A 146 2.25 12.27 5.12
CA SER A 146 1.76 11.16 5.94
C SER A 146 0.27 10.93 5.75
N LEU A 147 -0.55 11.98 5.74
CA LEU A 147 -1.99 11.90 5.50
C LEU A 147 -2.34 11.56 4.04
N PHE A 148 -1.56 12.05 3.08
CA PHE A 148 -1.67 11.60 1.68
C PHE A 148 -1.49 10.09 1.54
N LEU A 149 -0.44 9.53 2.16
CA LEU A 149 -0.21 8.08 2.16
C LEU A 149 -1.28 7.30 2.92
N ALA A 150 -1.87 7.88 3.98
CA ALA A 150 -3.04 7.32 4.63
C ALA A 150 -4.26 7.28 3.70
N GLY A 151 -4.43 8.28 2.84
CA GLY A 151 -5.44 8.29 1.78
C GLY A 151 -5.21 7.18 0.75
N ILE A 152 -3.97 6.99 0.32
CA ILE A 152 -3.60 5.86 -0.55
C ILE A 152 -3.89 4.52 0.15
N ALA A 153 -3.57 4.38 1.44
CA ALA A 153 -3.90 3.18 2.20
C ALA A 153 -5.42 2.91 2.22
N TYR A 154 -6.25 3.96 2.34
CA TYR A 154 -7.70 3.83 2.25
C TYR A 154 -8.16 3.35 0.86
N TRP A 155 -7.55 3.84 -0.22
CA TRP A 155 -7.82 3.37 -1.59
C TRP A 155 -7.55 1.88 -1.78
N ILE A 156 -6.47 1.40 -1.17
CA ILE A 156 -6.09 -0.02 -1.25
C ILE A 156 -7.04 -0.87 -0.41
N ARG A 157 -7.37 -0.41 0.81
CA ARG A 157 -8.26 -1.10 1.76
C ARG A 157 -8.96 -0.08 2.65
N ILE A 158 -10.27 -0.27 2.86
CA ILE A 158 -11.08 0.61 3.73
C ILE A 158 -10.49 0.79 5.13
N ASN A 159 -9.85 -0.26 5.65
CA ASN A 159 -9.17 -0.21 6.94
C ASN A 159 -8.05 0.86 7.00
N GLY A 160 -7.65 1.45 5.87
CA GLY A 160 -6.77 2.61 5.82
C GLY A 160 -7.29 3.84 6.58
N VAL A 161 -8.60 3.93 6.87
CA VAL A 161 -9.15 4.98 7.73
C VAL A 161 -8.53 4.97 9.14
N PHE A 162 -8.17 3.81 9.66
CA PHE A 162 -7.50 3.70 10.96
C PHE A 162 -6.10 4.31 10.93
N VAL A 163 -5.41 4.25 9.78
CA VAL A 163 -4.10 4.91 9.60
C VAL A 163 -4.25 6.43 9.75
N PHE A 164 -5.27 7.03 9.13
CA PHE A 164 -5.58 8.46 9.30
C PHE A 164 -5.79 8.83 10.76
N ILE A 165 -6.58 8.06 11.51
CA ILE A 165 -6.86 8.30 12.94
C ILE A 165 -5.56 8.25 13.75
N VAL A 166 -4.76 7.19 13.55
CA VAL A 166 -3.50 7.00 14.30
C VAL A 166 -2.51 8.13 13.98
N ILE A 167 -2.34 8.50 12.70
CA ILE A 167 -1.46 9.60 12.29
C ILE A 167 -1.90 10.92 12.92
N THR A 168 -3.21 11.19 12.95
CA THR A 168 -3.79 12.37 13.60
C THR A 168 -3.44 12.43 15.08
N VAL A 169 -3.63 11.34 15.81
CA VAL A 169 -3.30 11.26 17.24
C VAL A 169 -1.82 11.48 17.48
N ILE A 170 -0.94 10.80 16.73
CA ILE A 170 0.52 10.96 16.85
C ILE A 170 0.92 12.42 16.55
N TYR A 171 0.35 13.03 15.51
CA TYR A 171 0.64 14.41 15.15
C TYR A 171 0.38 15.38 16.29
N PHE A 172 -0.82 15.35 16.87
CA PHE A 172 -1.20 16.27 17.94
C PHE A 172 -0.43 16.01 19.25
N ILE A 173 -0.12 14.77 19.57
CA ILE A 173 0.68 14.45 20.76
C ILE A 173 2.12 14.93 20.59
N THR A 174 2.73 14.62 19.44
CA THR A 174 4.19 14.83 19.24
C THR A 174 4.53 16.27 18.89
N LEU A 175 3.69 16.94 18.11
CA LEU A 175 3.99 18.26 17.53
C LEU A 175 3.14 19.41 18.10
N ARG A 176 2.47 19.21 19.24
CA ARG A 176 1.54 20.16 19.87
C ARG A 176 2.05 21.58 20.05
N ARG A 177 3.38 21.76 20.17
CA ARG A 177 4.02 23.07 20.38
C ARG A 177 4.64 23.65 19.10
N SER A 178 4.43 23.03 17.97
CA SER A 178 5.08 23.46 16.73
C SER A 178 4.32 24.59 16.05
N PRO A 179 5.02 25.54 15.39
CA PRO A 179 4.38 26.59 14.61
C PRO A 179 3.61 25.98 13.42
N ASN A 180 2.53 26.66 13.02
CA ASN A 180 1.69 26.24 11.88
C ASN A 180 1.04 24.85 12.03
N LEU A 181 0.88 24.34 13.26
CA LEU A 181 0.27 23.04 13.54
C LEU A 181 -1.05 22.84 12.79
N PHE A 182 -2.03 23.71 13.06
CA PHE A 182 -3.37 23.57 12.47
C PHE A 182 -3.39 23.79 10.96
N ARG A 183 -2.57 24.72 10.44
CA ARG A 183 -2.46 24.97 9.01
C ARG A 183 -1.95 23.74 8.26
N ASN A 184 -0.86 23.15 8.71
CA ASN A 184 -0.27 21.97 8.05
C ASN A 184 -1.16 20.74 8.19
N TYR A 185 -1.82 20.58 9.35
CA TYR A 185 -2.81 19.52 9.53
C TYR A 185 -4.00 19.70 8.59
N GLY A 186 -4.57 20.91 8.52
CA GLY A 186 -5.68 21.22 7.63
C GLY A 186 -5.37 20.95 6.15
N LEU A 187 -4.17 21.34 5.68
CA LEU A 187 -3.72 21.01 4.33
C LEU A 187 -3.60 19.49 4.12
N GLY A 188 -3.10 18.76 5.11
CA GLY A 188 -3.01 17.30 5.05
C GLY A 188 -4.38 16.64 5.01
N VAL A 189 -5.35 17.12 5.80
CA VAL A 189 -6.74 16.62 5.79
C VAL A 189 -7.42 16.90 4.46
N VAL A 190 -7.26 18.11 3.90
CA VAL A 190 -7.80 18.45 2.58
C VAL A 190 -7.24 17.48 1.52
N LEU A 191 -5.93 17.25 1.54
CA LEU A 191 -5.31 16.32 0.59
C LEU A 191 -5.78 14.88 0.80
N PHE A 192 -5.93 14.43 2.05
CA PHE A 192 -6.53 13.14 2.37
C PHE A 192 -7.94 13.01 1.78
N LEU A 193 -8.80 14.01 2.01
CA LEU A 193 -10.18 14.02 1.51
C LEU A 193 -10.22 14.05 -0.03
N LEU A 194 -9.35 14.81 -0.68
CA LEU A 194 -9.23 14.81 -2.14
C LEU A 194 -8.82 13.43 -2.68
N VAL A 195 -7.90 12.76 -2.01
CA VAL A 195 -7.47 11.41 -2.42
C VAL A 195 -8.60 10.39 -2.25
N ILE A 196 -9.37 10.43 -1.17
CA ILE A 196 -10.43 9.43 -0.94
C ILE A 196 -11.74 9.76 -1.66
N SER A 197 -11.94 10.99 -2.13
CA SER A 197 -13.20 11.44 -2.72
C SER A 197 -13.70 10.57 -3.89
N PRO A 198 -12.88 10.08 -4.83
CA PRO A 198 -13.36 9.21 -5.90
C PRO A 198 -13.98 7.91 -5.37
N VAL A 199 -13.35 7.28 -4.37
CA VAL A 199 -13.85 6.05 -3.75
C VAL A 199 -15.18 6.28 -3.01
N LEU A 200 -15.33 7.45 -2.39
CA LEU A 200 -16.57 7.79 -1.70
C LEU A 200 -17.72 8.08 -2.67
N LEU A 201 -17.45 8.69 -3.83
CA LEU A 201 -18.44 8.96 -4.87
C LEU A 201 -18.93 7.67 -5.50
N GLU A 202 -18.03 6.77 -5.89
CA GLU A 202 -18.37 5.47 -6.45
C GLU A 202 -19.30 4.67 -5.52
N ARG A 203 -18.97 4.63 -4.22
CA ARG A 203 -19.81 3.93 -3.24
C ARG A 203 -21.19 4.54 -3.05
N ASN A 204 -21.33 5.86 -3.16
CA ASN A 204 -22.64 6.50 -3.09
C ASN A 204 -23.52 6.11 -4.28
N GLU A 205 -22.95 5.85 -5.45
CA GLU A 205 -23.70 5.38 -6.62
C GLU A 205 -24.15 3.92 -6.50
N GLU A 206 -23.42 3.10 -5.73
CA GLU A 206 -23.80 1.69 -5.50
C GLU A 206 -24.89 1.51 -4.44
N PHE A 207 -24.97 2.39 -3.44
CA PHE A 207 -25.86 2.24 -2.28
C PHE A 207 -26.99 3.30 -2.24
N GLY A 208 -27.03 4.24 -3.16
CA GLY A 208 -28.06 5.27 -3.32
C GLY A 208 -29.10 4.85 -4.34
#